data_f0f7a6a83b79f5943a4ae28ee0513fde
#
_entry.id   f0f7a6a83b79f5943a4ae28ee0513fde
#
_cell.length_a   1.000
_cell.length_b   1.000
_cell.length_c   1.000
_cell.angle_alpha   90.00
_cell.angle_beta   90.00
_cell.angle_gamma   90.00
#
_symmetry.space_group_name_H-M   'P 1'
#
loop_
_entity.id
_entity.type
_entity.pdbx_description
1 polymer ?
#
loop_
_entity_poly.entity_id
_entity_poly.type
_entity_poly.pdbx_seq_one_letter_code
_entity_poly.pdbx_strand_id
1 'polypeptide(L)'
;LPLVELRAVFHGGSVDDPADKAGLAALTAEMLDEGAGSLGAVEFTKAVDQLGATLSFQASREYSLGSLSVLRRNLEPAIQLFGDAVRTPLLAPQEWSRVQALEVESLRRDQDNPSAVASLVGMRSYFGADNPYGRPAGRTPQSVAALTLDDIRGFHRQAYTPSGTTLLVA
;
A
#
# COMPACT_ATOMS: atom_id res chain seq x y z
N LEU A 1 -4.11 -11.55 -26.75
CA LEU A 1 -4.07 -10.08 -26.66
C LEU A 1 -2.69 -9.69 -26.14
N PRO A 2 -2.04 -8.67 -26.70
CA PRO A 2 -0.74 -8.22 -26.21
C PRO A 2 -0.95 -7.46 -24.89
N LEU A 3 -1.02 -8.19 -23.81
CA LEU A 3 -1.06 -7.69 -22.44
C LEU A 3 0.38 -7.54 -21.95
N VAL A 4 0.66 -6.50 -21.22
CA VAL A 4 1.93 -6.27 -20.54
C VAL A 4 1.65 -6.21 -19.04
N GLU A 5 2.42 -6.95 -18.28
CA GLU A 5 2.41 -6.89 -16.83
C GLU A 5 3.74 -6.32 -16.33
N LEU A 6 3.65 -5.34 -15.44
CA LEU A 6 4.78 -4.77 -14.76
C LEU A 6 4.56 -4.94 -13.25
N ARG A 7 5.60 -5.39 -12.55
CA ARG A 7 5.63 -5.45 -11.09
C ARG A 7 6.86 -4.73 -10.59
N ALA A 8 6.64 -3.80 -9.68
CA ALA A 8 7.72 -3.11 -8.96
C ALA A 8 7.71 -3.62 -7.51
N VAL A 9 8.81 -4.23 -7.11
CA VAL A 9 9.04 -4.69 -5.74
C VAL A 9 9.92 -3.66 -5.05
N PHE A 10 9.42 -3.07 -3.97
CA PHE A 10 10.10 -2.08 -3.15
C PHE A 10 10.58 -2.74 -1.86
N HIS A 11 11.81 -2.45 -1.43
CA HIS A 11 12.29 -2.86 -0.13
C HIS A 11 11.62 -2.03 0.95
N GLY A 12 10.82 -2.67 1.76
CA GLY A 12 10.06 -2.06 2.85
C GLY A 12 8.68 -2.68 2.96
N GLY A 13 8.39 -3.25 4.11
CA GLY A 13 7.14 -3.93 4.41
C GLY A 13 6.74 -3.74 5.87
N SER A 14 5.75 -4.48 6.34
CA SER A 14 5.24 -4.31 7.70
C SER A 14 6.21 -4.73 8.81
N VAL A 15 7.30 -5.44 8.48
CA VAL A 15 8.39 -5.74 9.44
C VAL A 15 9.20 -4.48 9.80
N ASP A 16 9.19 -3.48 8.92
CA ASP A 16 9.88 -2.21 9.10
C ASP A 16 9.01 -1.17 9.84
N ASP A 17 7.75 -1.49 10.11
CA ASP A 17 6.87 -0.62 10.88
C ASP A 17 7.40 -0.50 12.32
N PRO A 18 7.55 0.72 12.88
CA PRO A 18 7.78 0.90 14.30
C PRO A 18 6.68 0.20 15.11
N ALA A 19 7.03 -0.28 16.31
CA ALA A 19 6.12 -1.09 17.13
C ALA A 19 4.80 -0.37 17.47
N ASP A 20 4.86 0.94 17.61
CA ASP A 20 3.74 1.84 17.90
C ASP A 20 3.02 2.37 16.63
N LYS A 21 3.58 2.08 15.44
CA LYS A 21 3.06 2.54 14.13
C LYS A 21 2.72 1.38 13.18
N ALA A 22 2.27 0.28 13.75
CA ALA A 22 1.87 -0.89 12.98
C ALA A 22 0.77 -0.53 11.96
N GLY A 23 0.98 -0.91 10.68
CA GLY A 23 0.14 -0.59 9.54
C GLY A 23 0.67 0.53 8.65
N LEU A 24 1.81 1.11 9.00
CA LEU A 24 2.41 2.23 8.27
C LEU A 24 2.74 1.86 6.82
N ALA A 25 3.41 0.73 6.60
CA ALA A 25 3.74 0.24 5.25
C ALA A 25 2.47 0.01 4.40
N ALA A 26 1.46 -0.62 4.98
CA ALA A 26 0.23 -0.95 4.28
C ALA A 26 -0.55 0.30 3.86
N LEU A 27 -0.77 1.23 4.80
CA LEU A 27 -1.48 2.47 4.50
C LEU A 27 -0.68 3.40 3.57
N THR A 28 0.65 3.34 3.61
CA THR A 28 1.46 4.06 2.62
C THR A 28 1.21 3.50 1.23
N ALA A 29 1.19 2.17 1.07
CA ALA A 29 0.88 1.55 -0.22
C ALA A 29 -0.53 1.93 -0.72
N GLU A 30 -1.53 1.88 0.16
CA GLU A 30 -2.92 2.27 -0.16
C GLU A 30 -3.08 3.75 -0.55
N MET A 31 -2.18 4.61 -0.10
CA MET A 31 -2.24 6.04 -0.43
C MET A 31 -1.60 6.40 -1.78
N LEU A 32 -0.89 5.47 -2.45
CA LEU A 32 -0.15 5.78 -3.69
C LEU A 32 -1.07 6.02 -4.88
N ASP A 33 -2.22 5.37 -4.94
CA ASP A 33 -3.20 5.52 -6.02
C ASP A 33 -4.39 6.45 -5.65
N GLU A 34 -4.32 7.08 -4.49
CA GLU A 34 -5.26 8.12 -4.05
C GLU A 34 -4.89 9.51 -4.59
N GLY A 35 -4.46 9.55 -5.85
CA GLY A 35 -4.03 10.73 -6.59
C GLY A 35 -2.52 10.86 -6.70
N ALA A 36 -2.06 11.25 -7.90
CA ALA A 36 -0.63 11.38 -8.21
C ALA A 36 -0.37 12.44 -9.28
N GLY A 37 0.84 13.01 -9.26
CA GLY A 37 1.21 14.10 -10.19
C GLY A 37 0.28 15.30 -10.02
N SER A 38 -0.50 15.62 -11.05
CA SER A 38 -1.50 16.69 -11.05
C SER A 38 -2.94 16.19 -10.90
N LEU A 39 -3.16 14.87 -10.81
CA LEU A 39 -4.47 14.24 -10.80
C LEU A 39 -4.90 13.91 -9.37
N GLY A 40 -6.06 14.42 -8.94
CA GLY A 40 -6.70 13.97 -7.70
C GLY A 40 -7.16 12.50 -7.79
N ALA A 41 -7.63 11.93 -6.68
CA ALA A 41 -7.98 10.50 -6.60
C ALA A 41 -8.99 10.07 -7.69
N VAL A 42 -10.04 10.85 -7.89
CA VAL A 42 -11.08 10.55 -8.89
C VAL A 42 -10.56 10.65 -10.32
N GLU A 43 -9.79 11.69 -10.62
CA GLU A 43 -9.17 11.91 -11.95
C GLU A 43 -8.13 10.85 -12.24
N PHE A 44 -7.34 10.45 -11.25
CA PHE A 44 -6.34 9.40 -11.38
C PHE A 44 -7.00 8.05 -11.69
N THR A 45 -8.00 7.65 -10.92
CA THR A 45 -8.77 6.42 -11.18
C THR A 45 -9.39 6.43 -12.57
N LYS A 46 -10.04 7.53 -12.99
CA LYS A 46 -10.59 7.65 -14.35
C LYS A 46 -9.53 7.54 -15.44
N ALA A 47 -8.34 8.11 -15.23
CA ALA A 47 -7.25 8.01 -16.20
C ALA A 47 -6.76 6.56 -16.35
N VAL A 48 -6.64 5.81 -15.25
CA VAL A 48 -6.31 4.37 -15.28
C VAL A 48 -7.39 3.57 -16.00
N ASP A 49 -8.67 3.80 -15.69
CA ASP A 49 -9.81 3.10 -16.29
C ASP A 49 -9.91 3.37 -17.80
N GLN A 50 -9.67 4.60 -18.26
CA GLN A 50 -9.69 4.95 -19.69
C GLN A 50 -8.63 4.21 -20.51
N LEU A 51 -7.52 3.82 -19.87
CA LEU A 51 -6.49 3.00 -20.52
C LEU A 51 -6.84 1.50 -20.51
N GLY A 52 -7.92 1.11 -19.83
CA GLY A 52 -8.22 -0.30 -19.56
C GLY A 52 -7.08 -0.98 -18.79
N ALA A 53 -6.43 -0.23 -17.92
CA ALA A 53 -5.35 -0.69 -17.08
C ALA A 53 -5.88 -1.13 -15.71
N THR A 54 -5.16 -2.04 -15.08
CA THR A 54 -5.31 -2.34 -13.66
C THR A 54 -4.02 -1.93 -12.96
N LEU A 55 -4.14 -1.05 -11.98
CA LEU A 55 -3.03 -0.55 -11.18
C LEU A 55 -3.36 -0.80 -9.71
N SER A 56 -2.40 -1.28 -8.93
CA SER A 56 -2.58 -1.52 -7.51
C SER A 56 -1.26 -1.47 -6.75
N PHE A 57 -1.34 -1.07 -5.49
CA PHE A 57 -0.23 -1.11 -4.56
C PHE A 57 -0.62 -1.85 -3.29
N GLN A 58 0.29 -2.63 -2.75
CA GLN A 58 0.08 -3.35 -1.50
C GLN A 58 1.40 -3.54 -0.76
N ALA A 59 1.36 -3.63 0.56
CA ALA A 59 2.51 -4.02 1.36
C ALA A 59 2.33 -5.45 1.89
N SER A 60 3.40 -6.22 1.74
CA SER A 60 3.60 -7.51 2.39
C SER A 60 4.38 -7.32 3.71
N ARG A 61 4.85 -8.42 4.29
CA ARG A 61 5.68 -8.35 5.49
C ARG A 61 7.04 -7.73 5.22
N GLU A 62 7.72 -8.15 4.15
CA GLU A 62 9.13 -7.80 3.88
C GLU A 62 9.31 -6.82 2.71
N TYR A 63 8.26 -6.59 1.93
CA TYR A 63 8.31 -5.74 0.74
C TYR A 63 6.96 -5.12 0.45
N SER A 64 6.98 -4.04 -0.32
CA SER A 64 5.79 -3.48 -0.96
C SER A 64 5.80 -3.79 -2.45
N LEU A 65 4.64 -3.96 -3.04
CA LEU A 65 4.45 -4.35 -4.43
C LEU A 65 3.54 -3.35 -5.13
N GLY A 66 4.02 -2.79 -6.24
CA GLY A 66 3.19 -2.10 -7.21
C GLY A 66 2.98 -3.01 -8.43
N SER A 67 1.75 -3.11 -8.91
CA SER A 67 1.39 -3.92 -10.06
C SER A 67 0.66 -3.07 -11.09
N LEU A 68 1.02 -3.25 -12.36
CA LEU A 68 0.34 -2.64 -13.50
C LEU A 68 0.11 -3.71 -14.56
N SER A 69 -1.14 -3.86 -15.00
CA SER A 69 -1.53 -4.70 -16.13
C SER A 69 -2.25 -3.86 -17.16
N VAL A 70 -1.79 -3.86 -18.41
CA VAL A 70 -2.33 -3.00 -19.46
C VAL A 70 -2.09 -3.57 -20.85
N LEU A 71 -2.95 -3.24 -21.81
CA LEU A 71 -2.71 -3.55 -23.22
C LEU A 71 -1.50 -2.78 -23.75
N ARG A 72 -0.63 -3.45 -24.51
CA ARG A 72 0.62 -2.89 -25.08
C ARG A 72 0.44 -1.53 -25.75
N ARG A 73 -0.69 -1.30 -26.44
CA ARG A 73 -0.96 -0.01 -27.11
C ARG A 73 -1.09 1.17 -26.16
N ASN A 74 -1.44 0.92 -24.88
CA ASN A 74 -1.65 1.92 -23.84
C ASN A 74 -0.51 1.92 -22.80
N LEU A 75 0.58 1.18 -23.06
CA LEU A 75 1.66 0.95 -22.10
C LEU A 75 2.33 2.25 -21.66
N GLU A 76 2.67 3.13 -22.61
CA GLU A 76 3.41 4.36 -22.32
C GLU A 76 2.65 5.28 -21.34
N PRO A 77 1.38 5.67 -21.61
CA PRO A 77 0.63 6.48 -20.65
C PRO A 77 0.36 5.75 -19.33
N ALA A 78 0.19 4.43 -19.33
CA ALA A 78 -0.01 3.68 -18.11
C ALA A 78 1.25 3.63 -17.22
N ILE A 79 2.45 3.49 -17.82
CA ILE A 79 3.72 3.57 -17.08
C ILE A 79 3.93 4.97 -16.51
N GLN A 80 3.49 6.02 -17.18
CA GLN A 80 3.56 7.39 -16.64
C GLN A 80 2.70 7.51 -15.38
N LEU A 81 1.44 7.07 -15.42
CA LEU A 81 0.55 7.07 -14.25
C LEU A 81 1.13 6.23 -13.10
N PHE A 82 1.65 5.03 -13.39
CA PHE A 82 2.31 4.19 -12.40
C PHE A 82 3.53 4.90 -11.79
N GLY A 83 4.36 5.51 -12.64
CA GLY A 83 5.53 6.25 -12.20
C GLY A 83 5.18 7.48 -11.36
N ASP A 84 4.10 8.17 -11.68
CA ASP A 84 3.62 9.32 -10.90
C ASP A 84 3.09 8.86 -9.53
N ALA A 85 2.33 7.76 -9.47
CA ALA A 85 1.87 7.17 -8.22
C ALA A 85 3.03 6.79 -7.29
N VAL A 86 4.13 6.26 -7.83
CA VAL A 86 5.31 5.88 -7.04
C VAL A 86 6.17 7.08 -6.65
N ARG A 87 6.39 8.04 -7.56
CA ARG A 87 7.36 9.12 -7.34
C ARG A 87 6.76 10.39 -6.76
N THR A 88 5.54 10.70 -7.12
CA THR A 88 4.87 11.95 -6.78
C THR A 88 3.41 11.73 -6.36
N PRO A 89 3.14 10.78 -5.44
CA PRO A 89 1.79 10.64 -4.90
C PRO A 89 1.38 11.95 -4.20
N LEU A 90 0.13 12.35 -4.34
CA LEU A 90 -0.35 13.60 -3.74
C LEU A 90 -0.38 13.55 -2.21
N LEU A 91 -0.66 12.38 -1.65
CA LEU A 91 -0.80 12.17 -0.20
C LEU A 91 -1.65 13.29 0.43
N ALA A 92 -2.84 13.51 -0.17
CA ALA A 92 -3.73 14.60 0.20
C ALA A 92 -4.36 14.36 1.58
N PRO A 93 -4.46 15.39 2.45
CA PRO A 93 -5.02 15.23 3.80
C PRO A 93 -6.45 14.70 3.83
N GLN A 94 -7.28 15.06 2.85
CA GLN A 94 -8.65 14.61 2.74
C GLN A 94 -8.72 13.11 2.43
N GLU A 95 -7.91 12.62 1.47
CA GLU A 95 -7.85 11.19 1.13
C GLU A 95 -7.25 10.38 2.28
N TRP A 96 -6.22 10.89 2.93
CA TRP A 96 -5.68 10.28 4.14
C TRP A 96 -6.75 10.05 5.20
N SER A 97 -7.55 11.09 5.52
CA SER A 97 -8.61 10.98 6.52
C SER A 97 -9.65 9.92 6.13
N ARG A 98 -9.97 9.82 4.84
CA ARG A 98 -10.91 8.82 4.31
C ARG A 98 -10.34 7.40 4.40
N VAL A 99 -9.13 7.18 3.90
CA VAL A 99 -8.46 5.87 3.91
C VAL A 99 -8.26 5.38 5.34
N GLN A 100 -7.75 6.24 6.22
CA GLN A 100 -7.55 5.90 7.63
C GLN A 100 -8.86 5.49 8.32
N ALA A 101 -9.96 6.24 8.09
CA ALA A 101 -11.26 5.93 8.69
C ALA A 101 -11.83 4.60 8.19
N LEU A 102 -11.73 4.34 6.87
CA LEU A 102 -12.17 3.08 6.27
C LEU A 102 -11.40 1.88 6.82
N GLU A 103 -10.09 2.02 6.97
CA GLU A 103 -9.26 0.95 7.51
C GLU A 103 -9.55 0.67 8.99
N VAL A 104 -9.70 1.70 9.82
CA VAL A 104 -10.10 1.55 11.22
C VAL A 104 -11.42 0.78 11.33
N GLU A 105 -12.37 1.10 10.48
CA GLU A 105 -13.68 0.43 10.45
C GLU A 105 -13.59 -1.02 9.93
N SER A 106 -12.73 -1.28 8.95
CA SER A 106 -12.45 -2.63 8.46
C SER A 106 -11.86 -3.50 9.57
N LEU A 107 -10.85 -3.00 10.27
CA LEU A 107 -10.20 -3.72 11.37
C LEU A 107 -11.12 -3.97 12.56
N ARG A 108 -12.08 -3.08 12.83
CA ARG A 108 -13.11 -3.33 13.86
C ARG A 108 -14.01 -4.50 13.47
N ARG A 109 -14.43 -4.57 12.20
CA ARG A 109 -15.22 -5.71 11.71
C ARG A 109 -14.45 -7.03 11.78
N ASP A 110 -13.15 -7.01 11.52
CA ASP A 110 -12.30 -8.21 11.59
C ASP A 110 -12.16 -8.75 13.02
N GLN A 111 -12.33 -7.92 14.06
CA GLN A 111 -12.35 -8.35 15.46
C GLN A 111 -13.53 -9.29 15.76
N ASP A 112 -14.61 -9.20 15.01
CA ASP A 112 -15.77 -10.07 15.14
C ASP A 112 -15.66 -11.33 14.27
N ASN A 113 -14.57 -11.48 13.49
CA ASN A 113 -14.32 -12.63 12.63
C ASN A 113 -13.45 -13.67 13.34
N PRO A 114 -14.01 -14.86 13.72
CA PRO A 114 -13.25 -15.87 14.45
C PRO A 114 -11.99 -16.35 13.72
N SER A 115 -12.00 -16.45 12.39
CA SER A 115 -10.85 -16.88 11.60
C SER A 115 -9.72 -15.85 11.61
N ALA A 116 -10.06 -14.55 11.52
CA ALA A 116 -9.08 -13.47 11.63
C ALA A 116 -8.44 -13.46 13.02
N VAL A 117 -9.25 -13.59 14.06
CA VAL A 117 -8.77 -13.66 15.46
C VAL A 117 -7.88 -14.89 15.67
N ALA A 118 -8.28 -16.07 15.19
CA ALA A 118 -7.50 -17.30 15.32
C ALA A 118 -6.12 -17.19 14.62
N SER A 119 -6.09 -16.61 13.41
CA SER A 119 -4.86 -16.38 12.66
C SER A 119 -3.90 -15.45 13.43
N LEU A 120 -4.44 -14.37 13.98
CA LEU A 120 -3.69 -13.40 14.77
C LEU A 120 -3.10 -14.04 16.03
N VAL A 121 -3.90 -14.77 16.79
CA VAL A 121 -3.47 -15.47 18.00
C VAL A 121 -2.42 -16.53 17.67
N GLY A 122 -2.61 -17.29 16.60
CA GLY A 122 -1.68 -18.30 16.13
C GLY A 122 -0.30 -17.73 15.80
N MET A 123 -0.25 -16.65 15.01
CA MET A 123 1.00 -15.98 14.66
C MET A 123 1.72 -15.41 15.89
N ARG A 124 0.97 -14.77 16.77
CA ARG A 124 1.52 -14.22 18.02
C ARG A 124 2.05 -15.30 18.95
N SER A 125 1.38 -16.44 19.04
CA SER A 125 1.81 -17.58 19.87
C SER A 125 3.05 -18.26 19.30
N TYR A 126 3.18 -18.31 17.96
CA TYR A 126 4.31 -18.97 17.29
C TYR A 126 5.58 -18.10 17.28
N PHE A 127 5.47 -16.84 16.92
CA PHE A 127 6.61 -15.93 16.74
C PHE A 127 6.92 -15.08 18.00
N GLY A 128 6.00 -14.98 18.94
CA GLY A 128 6.10 -14.08 20.10
C GLY A 128 5.57 -12.67 19.80
N ALA A 129 5.11 -11.99 20.85
CA ALA A 129 4.46 -10.67 20.74
C ALA A 129 5.42 -9.55 20.28
N ASP A 130 6.70 -9.66 20.63
CA ASP A 130 7.71 -8.64 20.33
C ASP A 130 8.33 -8.82 18.95
N ASN A 131 8.16 -9.99 18.34
CA ASN A 131 8.66 -10.27 17.00
C ASN A 131 7.77 -9.59 15.94
N PRO A 132 8.33 -8.91 14.94
CA PRO A 132 7.55 -8.32 13.84
C PRO A 132 6.60 -9.31 13.14
N TYR A 133 6.97 -10.58 13.05
CA TYR A 133 6.11 -11.64 12.48
C TYR A 133 4.98 -12.09 13.40
N GLY A 134 5.14 -11.95 14.72
CA GLY A 134 4.10 -12.24 15.71
C GLY A 134 3.14 -11.10 15.95
N ARG A 135 3.45 -9.92 15.42
CA ARG A 135 2.47 -8.83 15.37
C ARG A 135 1.37 -9.22 14.37
N PRO A 136 0.12 -8.79 14.57
CA PRO A 136 -0.87 -8.87 13.50
C PRO A 136 -0.21 -8.37 12.23
N ALA A 137 -0.60 -8.85 11.05
CA ALA A 137 -0.01 -8.39 9.78
C ALA A 137 -0.14 -6.86 9.69
N GLY A 138 0.41 -6.28 10.68
CA GLY A 138 0.71 -4.95 11.01
C GLY A 138 -0.29 -4.16 11.79
N ARG A 139 -1.56 -4.33 11.82
CA ARG A 139 -2.40 -3.21 12.21
C ARG A 139 -3.53 -3.56 13.18
N THR A 140 -3.75 -2.67 14.13
CA THR A 140 -4.92 -2.64 15.00
C THR A 140 -5.69 -1.34 14.74
N PRO A 141 -6.99 -1.26 15.09
CA PRO A 141 -7.71 0.00 15.02
C PRO A 141 -7.00 1.15 15.73
N GLN A 142 -6.36 0.85 16.86
CA GLN A 142 -5.65 1.85 17.67
C GLN A 142 -4.35 2.31 17.00
N SER A 143 -3.53 1.37 16.47
CA SER A 143 -2.28 1.76 15.79
C SER A 143 -2.56 2.58 14.54
N VAL A 144 -3.56 2.18 13.74
CA VAL A 144 -3.96 2.93 12.54
C VAL A 144 -4.50 4.31 12.87
N ALA A 145 -5.33 4.44 13.91
CA ALA A 145 -5.86 5.73 14.34
C ALA A 145 -4.76 6.69 14.85
N ALA A 146 -3.64 6.16 15.33
CA ALA A 146 -2.50 6.95 15.80
C ALA A 146 -1.54 7.41 14.68
N LEU A 147 -1.63 6.81 13.47
CA LEU A 147 -0.80 7.20 12.32
C LEU A 147 -1.14 8.61 11.85
N THR A 148 -0.11 9.33 11.44
CA THR A 148 -0.24 10.66 10.85
C THR A 148 0.14 10.64 9.36
N LEU A 149 -0.33 11.64 8.63
CA LEU A 149 0.06 11.81 7.23
C LEU A 149 1.58 12.03 7.07
N ASP A 150 2.24 12.63 8.06
CA ASP A 150 3.69 12.83 8.02
C ASP A 150 4.44 11.51 8.23
N ASP A 151 3.88 10.54 8.95
CA ASP A 151 4.41 9.18 9.02
C ASP A 151 4.36 8.52 7.66
N ILE A 152 3.22 8.60 6.95
CA ILE A 152 3.05 8.10 5.58
C ILE A 152 4.09 8.71 4.63
N ARG A 153 4.24 10.03 4.66
CA ARG A 153 5.24 10.75 3.86
C ARG A 153 6.67 10.34 4.18
N GLY A 154 6.94 10.09 5.47
CA GLY A 154 8.24 9.61 5.94
C GLY A 154 8.57 8.23 5.39
N PHE A 155 7.67 7.29 5.53
CA PHE A 155 7.82 5.92 5.03
C PHE A 155 7.95 5.89 3.51
N HIS A 156 7.12 6.66 2.79
CA HIS A 156 7.20 6.76 1.33
C HIS A 156 8.61 7.18 0.88
N ARG A 157 9.17 8.24 1.45
CA ARG A 157 10.53 8.69 1.09
C ARG A 157 11.62 7.65 1.37
N GLN A 158 11.43 6.82 2.38
CA GLN A 158 12.41 5.81 2.79
C GLN A 158 12.31 4.53 1.95
N ALA A 159 11.11 4.02 1.72
CA ALA A 159 10.86 2.71 1.11
C ALA A 159 10.78 2.76 -0.43
N TYR A 160 10.18 3.81 -1.00
CA TYR A 160 9.93 3.91 -2.44
C TYR A 160 11.07 4.63 -3.17
N THR A 161 12.26 4.04 -3.11
CA THR A 161 13.49 4.61 -3.71
C THR A 161 13.93 3.82 -4.94
N PRO A 162 14.54 4.46 -5.95
CA PRO A 162 15.06 3.75 -7.13
C PRO A 162 16.06 2.64 -6.79
N SER A 163 16.93 2.89 -5.81
CA SER A 163 17.97 1.91 -5.38
C SER A 163 17.40 0.69 -4.66
N GLY A 164 16.20 0.83 -4.06
CA GLY A 164 15.47 -0.23 -3.37
C GLY A 164 14.37 -0.87 -4.22
N THR A 165 14.38 -0.67 -5.56
CA THR A 165 13.30 -1.15 -6.42
C THR A 165 13.80 -2.19 -7.42
N THR A 166 13.08 -3.31 -7.51
CA THR A 166 13.25 -4.31 -8.56
C THR A 166 12.04 -4.29 -9.48
N LEU A 167 12.27 -4.13 -10.80
CA LEU A 167 11.22 -4.17 -11.81
C LEU A 167 11.21 -5.52 -12.53
N LEU A 168 10.03 -6.10 -12.65
CA LEU A 168 9.73 -7.31 -13.40
C LEU A 168 8.73 -6.95 -14.50
N VAL A 169 9.03 -7.30 -15.75
CA VAL A 169 8.16 -7.01 -16.90
C VAL A 169 7.98 -8.28 -17.71
N ALA A 170 6.73 -8.59 -18.07
CA ALA A 170 6.35 -9.72 -18.89
C ALA A 170 5.36 -9.34 -20.02
#